data_852b29475907666fd0926fb7d0566b1f
#
_entry.id   852b29475907666fd0926fb7d0566b1f
#
_cell.length_a   1.000
_cell.length_b   1.000
_cell.length_c   1.000
_cell.angle_alpha   90.00
_cell.angle_beta   90.00
_cell.angle_gamma   90.00
#
_symmetry.space_group_name_H-M   'P 1'
#
loop_
_entity.id
_entity.type
_entity.pdbx_description
1 polymer ?
#
loop_
_entity_poly.entity_id
_entity_poly.type
_entity_poly.pdbx_seq_one_letter_code
_entity_poly.pdbx_strand_id
1 'polypeptide(L)'
;QASMKEKKDFAVMSGIKPTGEFHLGTLMTAKEIIYFQKQGAQAFYAIADIEAYEDNRLSFEETEKIAVGNIADLLALGFDHKNGHIYRQYKEQRVRDMAVHFGAGVTLATMKAIYGERHIGLYLSALIQAGDILLPQHKDFGGPKPTVVPVGVDQDAHLRLTRDLANKFRKKFKFIPPSSTYHKILKGLDGSAKMSKRNPMSYFTLNEPPKAIGKKIACAFTGGRATVEEQKKLGGIPEICPIYEIEMCHFVEDDKEVCKTYNCCKCGSLLCGEHKAKTKQIVMKFVEEHQRKREKLVDTAREILGVD
;
A
#
# COMPACT_ATOMS: atom_id res chain seq x y z
N GLN A 1 -10.26 10.87 12.41
CA GLN A 1 -11.73 10.90 12.48
C GLN A 1 -12.25 12.26 12.95
N ALA A 2 -11.71 12.88 14.02
CA ALA A 2 -12.17 14.18 14.49
C ALA A 2 -12.05 15.26 13.39
N SER A 3 -10.88 15.38 12.75
CA SER A 3 -10.65 16.34 11.67
C SER A 3 -11.59 16.16 10.47
N MET A 4 -11.91 14.91 10.10
CA MET A 4 -12.88 14.62 9.04
C MET A 4 -14.28 15.08 9.42
N LYS A 5 -14.72 14.82 10.66
CA LYS A 5 -16.03 15.24 11.15
C LYS A 5 -16.15 16.75 11.28
N GLU A 6 -15.08 17.42 11.69
CA GLU A 6 -15.03 18.87 11.92
C GLU A 6 -14.63 19.66 10.67
N LYS A 7 -14.42 18.99 9.52
CA LYS A 7 -13.92 19.59 8.25
C LYS A 7 -12.65 20.43 8.43
N LYS A 8 -11.78 20.03 9.37
CA LYS A 8 -10.48 20.66 9.60
C LYS A 8 -9.45 20.12 8.59
N ASP A 9 -8.48 20.95 8.26
CA ASP A 9 -7.35 20.55 7.40
C ASP A 9 -6.62 19.37 8.01
N PHE A 10 -6.44 18.33 7.21
CA PHE A 10 -5.63 17.17 7.54
C PHE A 10 -4.93 16.63 6.29
N ALA A 11 -3.90 15.85 6.49
CA ALA A 11 -3.18 15.23 5.38
C ALA A 11 -3.23 13.72 5.45
N VAL A 12 -3.05 13.09 4.31
CA VAL A 12 -2.75 11.67 4.19
C VAL A 12 -1.41 11.50 3.48
N MET A 13 -0.56 10.64 4.03
CA MET A 13 0.75 10.34 3.46
C MET A 13 0.90 8.83 3.26
N SER A 14 1.31 8.43 2.08
CA SER A 14 1.70 7.06 1.77
C SER A 14 2.75 7.05 0.66
N GLY A 15 3.14 5.88 0.20
CA GLY A 15 4.13 5.78 -0.87
C GLY A 15 4.33 4.36 -1.35
N ILE A 16 5.26 4.23 -2.29
CA ILE A 16 5.66 2.94 -2.85
C ILE A 16 7.17 2.87 -3.00
N LYS A 17 7.77 1.74 -2.65
CA LYS A 17 9.12 1.40 -3.04
C LYS A 17 9.10 0.85 -4.46
N PRO A 18 9.72 1.53 -5.45
CA PRO A 18 9.63 1.17 -6.86
C PRO A 18 10.56 -0.01 -7.18
N THR A 19 10.19 -1.21 -6.74
CA THR A 19 10.92 -2.47 -6.92
C THR A 19 10.21 -3.46 -7.85
N GLY A 20 9.13 -3.03 -8.49
CA GLY A 20 8.34 -3.83 -9.43
C GLY A 20 6.94 -3.27 -9.64
N GLU A 21 6.13 -4.07 -10.30
CA GLU A 21 4.77 -3.70 -10.67
C GLU A 21 3.82 -3.64 -9.48
N PHE A 22 2.73 -2.92 -9.67
CA PHE A 22 1.65 -2.77 -8.69
C PHE A 22 0.93 -4.10 -8.43
N HIS A 23 0.91 -4.57 -7.21
CA HIS A 23 0.31 -5.83 -6.79
C HIS A 23 -0.80 -5.62 -5.74
N LEU A 24 -1.50 -6.68 -5.35
CA LEU A 24 -2.62 -6.60 -4.40
C LEU A 24 -2.28 -5.89 -3.08
N GLY A 25 -1.09 -6.12 -2.51
CA GLY A 25 -0.69 -5.43 -1.29
C GLY A 25 -0.56 -3.91 -1.47
N THR A 26 -0.01 -3.47 -2.60
CA THR A 26 0.09 -2.05 -2.97
C THR A 26 -1.29 -1.44 -3.25
N LEU A 27 -2.20 -2.23 -3.85
CA LEU A 27 -3.58 -1.82 -4.12
C LEU A 27 -4.34 -1.44 -2.83
N MET A 28 -4.10 -2.14 -1.71
CA MET A 28 -4.70 -1.81 -0.42
C MET A 28 -4.35 -0.38 -0.01
N THR A 29 -3.05 -0.09 0.09
CA THR A 29 -2.55 1.22 0.50
C THR A 29 -2.99 2.34 -0.46
N ALA A 30 -3.00 2.07 -1.78
CA ALA A 30 -3.46 3.03 -2.78
C ALA A 30 -4.96 3.36 -2.63
N LYS A 31 -5.80 2.37 -2.38
CA LYS A 31 -7.23 2.60 -2.12
C LYS A 31 -7.46 3.42 -0.85
N GLU A 32 -6.69 3.17 0.21
CA GLU A 32 -6.80 3.94 1.45
C GLU A 32 -6.40 5.41 1.26
N ILE A 33 -5.29 5.70 0.59
CA ILE A 33 -4.90 7.10 0.35
C ILE A 33 -5.91 7.83 -0.53
N ILE A 34 -6.43 7.18 -1.57
CA ILE A 34 -7.47 7.73 -2.44
C ILE A 34 -8.77 7.98 -1.65
N TYR A 35 -9.13 7.07 -0.75
CA TYR A 35 -10.28 7.26 0.13
C TYR A 35 -10.12 8.52 0.99
N PHE A 36 -8.99 8.70 1.66
CA PHE A 36 -8.74 9.88 2.49
C PHE A 36 -8.69 11.16 1.65
N GLN A 37 -8.12 11.12 0.45
CA GLN A 37 -8.12 12.25 -0.47
C GLN A 37 -9.55 12.67 -0.84
N LYS A 38 -10.43 11.71 -1.14
CA LYS A 38 -11.86 11.97 -1.40
C LYS A 38 -12.60 12.53 -0.18
N GLN A 39 -12.09 12.29 1.03
CA GLN A 39 -12.61 12.89 2.26
C GLN A 39 -12.03 14.29 2.54
N GLY A 40 -11.26 14.85 1.60
CA GLY A 40 -10.70 16.21 1.71
C GLY A 40 -9.30 16.27 2.33
N ALA A 41 -8.60 15.14 2.49
CA ALA A 41 -7.21 15.16 2.91
C ALA A 41 -6.30 15.74 1.83
N GLN A 42 -5.33 16.56 2.21
CA GLN A 42 -4.18 16.87 1.35
C GLN A 42 -3.33 15.59 1.21
N ALA A 43 -3.25 15.04 0.00
CA ALA A 43 -2.62 13.74 -0.22
C ALA A 43 -1.17 13.88 -0.68
N PHE A 44 -0.28 13.09 -0.07
CA PHE A 44 1.14 13.00 -0.41
C PHE A 44 1.50 11.57 -0.76
N TYR A 45 2.20 11.38 -1.87
CA TYR A 45 2.62 10.05 -2.32
C TYR A 45 4.10 10.03 -2.69
N ALA A 46 4.90 9.35 -1.87
CA ALA A 46 6.33 9.22 -2.07
C ALA A 46 6.68 8.02 -2.96
N ILE A 47 7.60 8.25 -3.89
CA ILE A 47 8.35 7.20 -4.55
C ILE A 47 9.64 6.99 -3.78
N ALA A 48 9.72 5.89 -3.04
CA ALA A 48 10.82 5.56 -2.13
C ALA A 48 12.02 4.99 -2.89
N ASP A 49 12.57 5.78 -3.82
CA ASP A 49 13.69 5.40 -4.70
C ASP A 49 15.02 5.31 -3.94
N ILE A 50 15.23 6.12 -2.90
CA ILE A 50 16.41 6.00 -2.02
C ILE A 50 16.36 4.66 -1.25
N GLU A 51 15.19 4.28 -0.72
CA GLU A 51 15.03 2.99 -0.04
C GLU A 51 15.24 1.82 -1.01
N ALA A 52 14.76 1.92 -2.25
CA ALA A 52 14.98 0.91 -3.29
C ALA A 52 16.47 0.77 -3.65
N TYR A 53 17.20 1.86 -3.69
CA TYR A 53 18.65 1.83 -3.89
C TYR A 53 19.37 1.15 -2.72
N GLU A 54 19.07 1.52 -1.48
CA GLU A 54 19.77 1.03 -0.30
C GLU A 54 19.45 -0.45 0.03
N ASP A 55 18.19 -0.85 -0.16
CA ASP A 55 17.73 -2.21 0.20
C ASP A 55 17.85 -3.21 -0.97
N ASN A 56 17.55 -2.75 -2.20
CA ASN A 56 17.45 -3.62 -3.37
C ASN A 56 18.59 -3.42 -4.39
N ARG A 57 19.46 -2.43 -4.19
CA ARG A 57 20.57 -2.06 -5.10
C ARG A 57 20.10 -1.67 -6.51
N LEU A 58 18.86 -1.18 -6.64
CA LEU A 58 18.37 -0.64 -7.89
C LEU A 58 18.93 0.77 -8.14
N SER A 59 19.37 1.06 -9.34
CA SER A 59 19.81 2.42 -9.69
C SER A 59 18.64 3.41 -9.72
N PHE A 60 18.93 4.70 -9.66
CA PHE A 60 17.89 5.72 -9.73
C PHE A 60 17.18 5.75 -11.09
N GLU A 61 17.86 5.34 -12.16
CA GLU A 61 17.30 5.21 -13.51
C GLU A 61 16.35 4.00 -13.61
N GLU A 62 16.71 2.87 -12.99
CA GLU A 62 15.83 1.69 -12.93
C GLU A 62 14.58 1.98 -12.10
N THR A 63 14.76 2.61 -10.93
CA THR A 63 13.62 3.00 -10.07
C THR A 63 12.70 4.01 -10.74
N GLU A 64 13.25 4.91 -11.55
CA GLU A 64 12.48 5.90 -12.32
C GLU A 64 11.55 5.23 -13.34
N LYS A 65 12.08 4.29 -14.11
CA LYS A 65 11.29 3.52 -15.09
C LYS A 65 10.15 2.75 -14.42
N ILE A 66 10.42 2.12 -13.28
CA ILE A 66 9.40 1.40 -12.49
C ILE A 66 8.38 2.39 -11.92
N ALA A 67 8.84 3.54 -11.43
CA ALA A 67 7.99 4.57 -10.84
C ALA A 67 6.95 5.12 -11.81
N VAL A 68 7.32 5.34 -13.09
CA VAL A 68 6.35 5.75 -14.13
C VAL A 68 5.16 4.78 -14.18
N GLY A 69 5.45 3.48 -14.21
CA GLY A 69 4.41 2.45 -14.19
C GLY A 69 3.56 2.50 -12.92
N ASN A 70 4.21 2.62 -11.75
CA ASN A 70 3.51 2.68 -10.46
C ASN A 70 2.62 3.92 -10.34
N ILE A 71 3.05 5.08 -10.84
CA ILE A 71 2.23 6.29 -10.83
C ILE A 71 1.07 6.17 -11.82
N ALA A 72 1.29 5.62 -13.02
CA ALA A 72 0.19 5.35 -13.95
C ALA A 72 -0.88 4.43 -13.33
N ASP A 73 -0.46 3.40 -12.58
CA ASP A 73 -1.38 2.53 -11.82
C ASP A 73 -2.14 3.32 -10.74
N LEU A 74 -1.46 4.16 -9.95
CA LEU A 74 -2.08 4.98 -8.91
C LEU A 74 -3.13 5.95 -9.49
N LEU A 75 -2.80 6.62 -10.61
CA LEU A 75 -3.72 7.53 -11.31
C LEU A 75 -4.92 6.77 -11.87
N ALA A 76 -4.71 5.59 -12.45
CA ALA A 76 -5.78 4.74 -12.98
C ALA A 76 -6.77 4.26 -11.90
N LEU A 77 -6.30 4.14 -10.65
CA LEU A 77 -7.14 3.85 -9.48
C LEU A 77 -7.94 5.06 -9.01
N GLY A 78 -7.62 6.27 -9.49
CA GLY A 78 -8.38 7.49 -9.22
C GLY A 78 -7.74 8.45 -8.24
N PHE A 79 -6.42 8.38 -8.03
CA PHE A 79 -5.69 9.41 -7.28
C PHE A 79 -5.73 10.74 -8.06
N ASP A 80 -6.15 11.80 -7.40
CA ASP A 80 -6.18 13.13 -7.97
C ASP A 80 -4.82 13.81 -7.82
N HIS A 81 -4.03 13.76 -8.89
CA HIS A 81 -2.68 14.36 -8.90
C HIS A 81 -2.69 15.89 -8.91
N LYS A 82 -3.80 16.54 -9.30
CA LYS A 82 -3.92 18.01 -9.31
C LYS A 82 -4.04 18.57 -7.89
N ASN A 83 -4.64 17.78 -6.99
CA ASN A 83 -4.81 18.10 -5.57
C ASN A 83 -3.98 17.19 -4.68
N GLY A 84 -2.95 16.55 -5.24
CA GLY A 84 -2.01 15.67 -4.54
C GLY A 84 -0.57 16.03 -4.84
N HIS A 85 0.34 15.68 -3.93
CA HIS A 85 1.77 15.89 -4.08
C HIS A 85 2.47 14.53 -4.27
N ILE A 86 2.86 14.22 -5.52
CA ILE A 86 3.63 13.04 -5.89
C ILE A 86 5.09 13.45 -6.06
N TYR A 87 6.01 12.74 -5.46
CA TYR A 87 7.42 13.09 -5.53
C TYR A 87 8.34 11.87 -5.39
N ARG A 88 9.58 12.01 -5.85
CA ARG A 88 10.67 11.06 -5.63
C ARG A 88 11.49 11.51 -4.42
N GLN A 89 11.82 10.61 -3.50
CA GLN A 89 12.67 10.92 -2.33
C GLN A 89 13.99 11.57 -2.75
N TYR A 90 14.63 11.05 -3.80
CA TYR A 90 15.89 11.57 -4.30
C TYR A 90 15.81 13.04 -4.78
N LYS A 91 14.65 13.46 -5.31
CA LYS A 91 14.43 14.85 -5.79
C LYS A 91 13.83 15.77 -4.70
N GLU A 92 13.21 15.23 -3.64
CA GLU A 92 12.55 16.02 -2.59
C GLU A 92 13.55 16.46 -1.50
N GLN A 93 14.10 17.65 -1.66
CA GLN A 93 15.12 18.19 -0.75
C GLN A 93 14.61 18.31 0.69
N ARG A 94 13.36 18.74 0.91
CA ARG A 94 12.78 18.95 2.26
C ARG A 94 12.79 17.66 3.09
N VAL A 95 12.52 16.52 2.47
CA VAL A 95 12.58 15.20 3.13
C VAL A 95 14.01 14.89 3.56
N ARG A 96 14.97 15.12 2.67
CA ARG A 96 16.40 14.88 2.96
C ARG A 96 16.93 15.82 4.04
N ASP A 97 16.56 17.09 4.00
CA ASP A 97 16.94 18.08 5.03
C ASP A 97 16.38 17.70 6.40
N MET A 98 15.10 17.25 6.46
CA MET A 98 14.52 16.73 7.69
C MET A 98 15.26 15.49 8.18
N ALA A 99 15.63 14.56 7.31
CA ALA A 99 16.38 13.36 7.68
C ALA A 99 17.74 13.70 8.31
N VAL A 100 18.45 14.71 7.79
CA VAL A 100 19.70 15.22 8.41
C VAL A 100 19.44 15.71 9.84
N HIS A 101 18.37 16.49 10.06
CA HIS A 101 18.00 16.92 11.41
C HIS A 101 17.64 15.74 12.32
N PHE A 102 16.93 14.75 11.80
CA PHE A 102 16.53 13.56 12.56
C PHE A 102 17.73 12.71 12.97
N GLY A 103 18.80 12.70 12.16
CA GLY A 103 20.06 12.05 12.53
C GLY A 103 20.63 12.54 13.86
N ALA A 104 20.48 13.82 14.21
CA ALA A 104 20.84 14.34 15.53
C ALA A 104 19.87 13.88 16.65
N GLY A 105 18.74 13.29 16.29
CA GLY A 105 17.69 12.82 17.20
C GLY A 105 17.83 11.36 17.62
N VAL A 106 18.65 10.56 16.95
CA VAL A 106 18.80 9.13 17.20
C VAL A 106 20.26 8.74 17.38
N THR A 107 20.47 7.63 18.05
CA THR A 107 21.81 7.01 18.16
C THR A 107 21.88 5.75 17.31
N LEU A 108 23.10 5.31 16.97
CA LEU A 108 23.30 4.04 16.30
C LEU A 108 22.69 2.86 17.12
N ALA A 109 22.80 2.92 18.44
CA ALA A 109 22.20 1.91 19.32
C ALA A 109 20.67 1.87 19.18
N THR A 110 20.01 3.03 19.08
CA THR A 110 18.55 3.12 18.82
C THR A 110 18.19 2.50 17.48
N MET A 111 18.94 2.82 16.41
CA MET A 111 18.66 2.28 15.08
C MET A 111 18.87 0.76 15.03
N LYS A 112 19.91 0.26 15.67
CA LYS A 112 20.15 -1.20 15.80
C LYS A 112 19.05 -1.90 16.60
N ALA A 113 18.54 -1.28 17.66
CA ALA A 113 17.46 -1.86 18.46
C ALA A 113 16.15 -1.98 17.67
N ILE A 114 15.87 -1.03 16.75
CA ILE A 114 14.65 -1.01 15.92
C ILE A 114 14.78 -1.94 14.71
N TYR A 115 15.92 -1.89 13.99
CA TYR A 115 16.06 -2.49 12.65
C TYR A 115 17.04 -3.65 12.60
N GLY A 116 17.71 -3.99 13.72
CA GLY A 116 18.80 -4.95 13.74
C GLY A 116 20.10 -4.40 13.14
N GLU A 117 21.10 -5.27 12.97
CA GLU A 117 22.36 -4.90 12.30
C GLU A 117 22.13 -4.69 10.81
N ARG A 118 22.33 -3.46 10.36
CA ARG A 118 22.20 -3.03 8.95
C ARG A 118 23.35 -2.11 8.58
N HIS A 119 23.60 -1.93 7.27
CA HIS A 119 24.52 -0.90 6.81
C HIS A 119 23.90 0.50 7.00
N ILE A 120 24.75 1.53 7.02
CA ILE A 120 24.35 2.91 7.35
C ILE A 120 23.27 3.44 6.40
N GLY A 121 23.33 3.09 5.11
CA GLY A 121 22.34 3.54 4.12
C GLY A 121 20.90 3.12 4.47
N LEU A 122 20.70 1.91 5.01
CA LEU A 122 19.38 1.47 5.47
C LEU A 122 18.89 2.24 6.71
N TYR A 123 19.78 2.65 7.60
CA TYR A 123 19.38 3.54 8.70
C TYR A 123 19.05 4.94 8.20
N LEU A 124 19.79 5.44 7.20
CA LEU A 124 19.51 6.72 6.57
C LEU A 124 18.15 6.69 5.86
N SER A 125 17.85 5.62 5.11
CA SER A 125 16.55 5.48 4.43
C SER A 125 15.38 5.47 5.41
N ALA A 126 15.54 4.91 6.61
CA ALA A 126 14.53 4.98 7.66
C ALA A 126 14.30 6.40 8.19
N LEU A 127 15.35 7.23 8.26
CA LEU A 127 15.22 8.65 8.63
C LEU A 127 14.57 9.47 7.49
N ILE A 128 14.86 9.13 6.24
CA ILE A 128 14.22 9.71 5.06
C ILE A 128 12.72 9.37 5.06
N GLN A 129 12.35 8.13 5.34
CA GLN A 129 10.94 7.74 5.46
C GLN A 129 10.23 8.51 6.60
N ALA A 130 10.90 8.76 7.71
CA ALA A 130 10.35 9.65 8.75
C ALA A 130 10.15 11.07 8.23
N GLY A 131 11.04 11.54 7.36
CA GLY A 131 10.90 12.81 6.64
C GLY A 131 9.67 12.81 5.71
N ASP A 132 9.45 11.73 4.95
CA ASP A 132 8.26 11.59 4.11
C ASP A 132 6.98 11.69 4.93
N ILE A 133 6.90 10.95 6.04
CA ILE A 133 5.72 10.91 6.91
C ILE A 133 5.42 12.29 7.51
N LEU A 134 6.44 13.11 7.76
CA LEU A 134 6.30 14.45 8.33
C LEU A 134 6.28 15.57 7.27
N LEU A 135 6.55 15.27 5.99
CA LEU A 135 6.52 16.25 4.90
C LEU A 135 5.19 17.03 4.80
N PRO A 136 4.01 16.41 4.97
CA PRO A 136 2.75 17.16 4.93
C PRO A 136 2.65 18.29 5.95
N GLN A 137 3.46 18.23 7.02
CA GLN A 137 3.50 19.23 8.10
C GLN A 137 4.59 20.29 7.90
N HIS A 138 5.32 20.23 6.77
CA HIS A 138 6.31 21.26 6.46
C HIS A 138 5.62 22.61 6.19
N LYS A 139 6.30 23.70 6.52
CA LYS A 139 5.79 25.09 6.36
C LYS A 139 5.30 25.39 4.94
N ASP A 140 5.96 24.82 3.92
CA ASP A 140 5.64 25.03 2.51
C ASP A 140 4.28 24.38 2.13
N PHE A 141 3.76 23.47 2.95
CA PHE A 141 2.46 22.82 2.77
C PHE A 141 1.41 23.29 3.79
N GLY A 142 1.60 24.49 4.37
CA GLY A 142 0.69 25.11 5.31
C GLY A 142 0.96 24.77 6.77
N GLY A 143 2.09 24.11 7.06
CA GLY A 143 2.56 23.86 8.43
C GLY A 143 1.89 22.69 9.15
N PRO A 144 2.05 22.62 10.48
CA PRO A 144 1.62 21.46 11.27
C PRO A 144 0.13 21.18 11.14
N LYS A 145 -0.21 19.96 10.75
CA LYS A 145 -1.58 19.46 10.63
C LYS A 145 -1.67 17.98 10.99
N PRO A 146 -2.82 17.48 11.43
CA PRO A 146 -3.02 16.04 11.61
C PRO A 146 -2.72 15.29 10.31
N THR A 147 -1.85 14.29 10.41
CA THR A 147 -1.46 13.45 9.26
C THR A 147 -1.82 12.01 9.57
N VAL A 148 -2.51 11.33 8.65
CA VAL A 148 -2.79 9.90 8.70
C VAL A 148 -1.91 9.17 7.68
N VAL A 149 -1.39 8.02 8.08
CA VAL A 149 -0.48 7.21 7.26
C VAL A 149 -1.06 5.81 7.12
N PRO A 150 -1.70 5.50 5.99
CA PRO A 150 -2.15 4.15 5.67
C PRO A 150 -0.95 3.25 5.36
N VAL A 151 -0.81 2.15 6.10
CA VAL A 151 0.35 1.24 5.96
C VAL A 151 -0.01 -0.21 6.31
N GLY A 152 0.80 -1.14 5.84
CA GLY A 152 0.82 -2.50 6.37
C GLY A 152 1.32 -2.54 7.82
N VAL A 153 0.89 -3.53 8.57
CA VAL A 153 1.28 -3.70 9.98
C VAL A 153 2.80 -3.84 10.18
N ASP A 154 3.52 -4.27 9.16
CA ASP A 154 4.98 -4.38 9.15
C ASP A 154 5.71 -3.02 9.21
N GLN A 155 5.00 -1.92 8.93
CA GLN A 155 5.54 -0.55 8.98
C GLN A 155 5.45 0.10 10.37
N ASP A 156 4.95 -0.60 11.40
CA ASP A 156 4.73 -0.02 12.74
C ASP A 156 6.02 0.54 13.37
N ALA A 157 7.15 -0.13 13.16
CA ALA A 157 8.45 0.31 13.68
C ALA A 157 8.84 1.71 13.15
N HIS A 158 8.60 1.97 11.85
CA HIS A 158 8.85 3.27 11.22
C HIS A 158 7.91 4.36 11.77
N LEU A 159 6.64 4.03 12.00
CA LEU A 159 5.66 4.97 12.57
C LEU A 159 6.00 5.33 14.03
N ARG A 160 6.47 4.37 14.82
CA ARG A 160 6.95 4.63 16.20
C ARG A 160 8.14 5.55 16.20
N LEU A 161 9.19 5.23 15.41
CA LEU A 161 10.35 6.11 15.26
C LEU A 161 9.94 7.52 14.84
N THR A 162 9.04 7.65 13.87
CA THR A 162 8.58 8.95 13.38
C THR A 162 7.84 9.75 14.46
N ARG A 163 7.01 9.10 15.28
CA ARG A 163 6.33 9.76 16.42
C ARG A 163 7.32 10.25 17.47
N ASP A 164 8.35 9.46 17.76
CA ASP A 164 9.42 9.85 18.70
C ASP A 164 10.20 11.05 18.17
N LEU A 165 10.55 11.04 16.88
CA LEU A 165 11.20 12.16 16.19
C LEU A 165 10.30 13.42 16.17
N ALA A 166 9.02 13.27 15.87
CA ALA A 166 8.05 14.38 15.90
C ALA A 166 8.01 15.04 17.28
N ASN A 167 7.97 14.25 18.36
CA ASN A 167 8.01 14.74 19.73
C ASN A 167 9.35 15.42 20.06
N LYS A 168 10.47 14.79 19.70
CA LYS A 168 11.82 15.30 19.99
C LYS A 168 12.08 16.64 19.31
N PHE A 169 11.63 16.81 18.08
CA PHE A 169 11.80 18.02 17.30
C PHE A 169 10.60 18.98 17.37
N ARG A 170 9.65 18.75 18.27
CA ARG A 170 8.42 19.56 18.42
C ARG A 170 8.70 21.05 18.63
N LYS A 171 9.73 21.40 19.39
CA LYS A 171 10.09 22.82 19.62
C LYS A 171 10.56 23.51 18.34
N LYS A 172 11.26 22.79 17.46
CA LYS A 172 11.84 23.33 16.22
C LYS A 172 10.81 23.39 15.08
N PHE A 173 10.08 22.29 14.84
CA PHE A 173 9.21 22.14 13.67
C PHE A 173 7.72 22.19 14.03
N LYS A 174 7.37 22.17 15.29
CA LYS A 174 5.99 22.11 15.81
C LYS A 174 5.19 20.88 15.33
N PHE A 175 5.86 19.80 14.94
CA PHE A 175 5.22 18.59 14.44
C PHE A 175 4.17 18.05 15.41
N ILE A 176 3.09 17.52 14.84
CA ILE A 176 2.08 16.72 15.50
C ILE A 176 2.42 15.25 15.20
N PRO A 177 2.52 14.36 16.21
CA PRO A 177 2.76 12.95 15.96
C PRO A 177 1.72 12.37 14.99
N PRO A 178 2.16 11.69 13.90
CA PRO A 178 1.24 11.17 12.90
C PRO A 178 0.40 10.01 13.46
N SER A 179 -0.84 9.92 13.00
CA SER A 179 -1.69 8.75 13.19
C SER A 179 -1.52 7.77 12.02
N SER A 180 -1.96 6.54 12.19
CA SER A 180 -1.90 5.53 11.13
C SER A 180 -3.14 4.66 11.12
N THR A 181 -3.50 4.17 9.94
CA THR A 181 -4.34 3.00 9.75
C THR A 181 -3.45 1.82 9.39
N TYR A 182 -3.76 0.65 9.94
CA TYR A 182 -2.99 -0.56 9.69
C TYR A 182 -3.87 -1.60 9.01
N HIS A 183 -3.42 -2.10 7.87
CA HIS A 183 -4.01 -3.28 7.28
C HIS A 183 -3.11 -4.50 7.49
N LYS A 184 -3.74 -5.65 7.57
CA LYS A 184 -3.02 -6.91 7.69
C LYS A 184 -2.31 -7.26 6.37
N ILE A 185 -1.27 -8.07 6.47
CA ILE A 185 -0.61 -8.64 5.31
C ILE A 185 -1.55 -9.69 4.69
N LEU A 186 -1.79 -9.56 3.38
CA LEU A 186 -2.64 -10.50 2.64
C LEU A 186 -1.95 -11.85 2.49
N LYS A 187 -2.75 -12.91 2.61
CA LYS A 187 -2.29 -14.28 2.33
C LYS A 187 -1.93 -14.46 0.86
N GLY A 188 -0.98 -15.35 0.60
CA GLY A 188 -0.71 -15.80 -0.76
C GLY A 188 -1.91 -16.58 -1.32
N LEU A 189 -2.13 -16.49 -2.63
CA LEU A 189 -3.15 -17.28 -3.32
C LEU A 189 -2.93 -18.79 -3.17
N ASP A 190 -1.72 -19.21 -2.89
CA ASP A 190 -1.29 -20.58 -2.58
C ASP A 190 -1.59 -21.01 -1.13
N GLY A 191 -2.17 -20.14 -0.31
CA GLY A 191 -2.44 -20.37 1.11
C GLY A 191 -1.29 -20.02 2.05
N SER A 192 -0.16 -19.55 1.53
CA SER A 192 0.95 -19.09 2.35
C SER A 192 0.57 -17.85 3.17
N ALA A 193 1.28 -17.64 4.30
CA ALA A 193 0.99 -16.54 5.23
C ALA A 193 1.09 -15.14 4.59
N LYS A 194 1.88 -15.00 3.52
CA LYS A 194 2.01 -13.75 2.75
C LYS A 194 2.34 -14.03 1.28
N MET A 195 1.97 -13.12 0.41
CA MET A 195 2.39 -13.11 -0.99
C MET A 195 3.91 -13.00 -1.11
N SER A 196 4.51 -13.69 -2.09
CA SER A 196 5.95 -13.70 -2.29
C SER A 196 6.32 -13.66 -3.76
N LYS A 197 7.20 -12.73 -4.15
CA LYS A 197 7.76 -12.66 -5.51
C LYS A 197 8.52 -13.94 -5.91
N ARG A 198 9.00 -14.73 -4.92
CA ARG A 198 9.66 -16.02 -5.16
C ARG A 198 8.69 -17.11 -5.62
N ASN A 199 7.40 -16.96 -5.31
CA ASN A 199 6.34 -17.86 -5.80
C ASN A 199 5.33 -17.07 -6.63
N PRO A 200 5.47 -17.06 -7.98
CA PRO A 200 4.57 -16.33 -8.88
C PRO A 200 3.10 -16.74 -8.80
N MET A 201 2.80 -17.92 -8.25
CA MET A 201 1.43 -18.40 -8.03
C MET A 201 0.79 -17.84 -6.76
N SER A 202 1.59 -17.25 -5.85
CA SER A 202 1.09 -16.70 -4.59
C SER A 202 0.46 -15.30 -4.72
N TYR A 203 0.66 -14.61 -5.84
CA TYR A 203 0.17 -13.24 -6.06
C TYR A 203 -0.08 -12.96 -7.55
N PHE A 204 -0.63 -11.81 -7.86
CA PHE A 204 -0.62 -11.23 -9.20
C PHE A 204 -0.39 -9.71 -9.13
N THR A 205 0.10 -9.17 -10.25
CA THR A 205 0.22 -7.73 -10.48
C THR A 205 -0.96 -7.24 -11.33
N LEU A 206 -1.25 -5.93 -11.25
CA LEU A 206 -2.35 -5.36 -12.05
C LEU A 206 -2.02 -5.29 -13.56
N ASN A 207 -0.76 -5.54 -13.93
CA ASN A 207 -0.30 -5.50 -15.31
C ASN A 207 -0.19 -6.89 -15.96
N GLU A 208 -0.40 -7.96 -15.21
CA GLU A 208 -0.47 -9.30 -15.78
C GLU A 208 -1.68 -9.45 -16.71
N PRO A 209 -1.58 -10.29 -17.78
CA PRO A 209 -2.73 -10.57 -18.63
C PRO A 209 -3.92 -11.08 -17.82
N PRO A 210 -5.15 -10.54 -18.00
CA PRO A 210 -6.33 -10.95 -17.22
C PRO A 210 -6.58 -12.47 -17.23
N LYS A 211 -6.31 -13.13 -18.35
CA LYS A 211 -6.42 -14.60 -18.45
C LYS A 211 -5.42 -15.33 -17.54
N ALA A 212 -4.19 -14.79 -17.37
CA ALA A 212 -3.20 -15.37 -16.46
C ALA A 212 -3.63 -15.23 -15.01
N ILE A 213 -4.12 -14.04 -14.62
CA ILE A 213 -4.70 -13.78 -13.30
C ILE A 213 -5.87 -14.74 -13.04
N GLY A 214 -6.77 -14.91 -14.02
CA GLY A 214 -7.89 -15.84 -13.92
C GLY A 214 -7.47 -17.29 -13.68
N LYS A 215 -6.34 -17.75 -14.24
CA LYS A 215 -5.76 -19.07 -13.95
C LYS A 215 -5.24 -19.15 -12.52
N LYS A 216 -4.53 -18.14 -12.03
CA LYS A 216 -4.04 -18.08 -10.65
C LYS A 216 -5.20 -18.16 -9.64
N ILE A 217 -6.29 -17.43 -9.87
CA ILE A 217 -7.50 -17.48 -9.01
C ILE A 217 -8.14 -18.87 -9.05
N ALA A 218 -8.26 -19.48 -10.23
CA ALA A 218 -8.84 -20.82 -10.35
C ALA A 218 -8.02 -21.89 -9.61
N CYS A 219 -6.68 -21.76 -9.58
CA CYS A 219 -5.77 -22.67 -8.89
C CYS A 219 -5.53 -22.30 -7.42
N ALA A 220 -6.05 -21.15 -6.93
CA ALA A 220 -5.77 -20.67 -5.60
C ALA A 220 -6.22 -21.66 -4.51
N PHE A 221 -5.56 -21.63 -3.37
CA PHE A 221 -5.98 -22.31 -2.16
C PHE A 221 -7.35 -21.79 -1.70
N THR A 222 -8.11 -22.62 -1.00
CA THR A 222 -9.39 -22.24 -0.38
C THR A 222 -9.53 -22.90 0.97
N GLY A 223 -10.38 -22.36 1.82
CA GLY A 223 -10.78 -23.00 3.07
C GLY A 223 -11.87 -24.09 2.89
N GLY A 224 -11.86 -24.80 1.75
CA GLY A 224 -12.78 -25.88 1.45
C GLY A 224 -12.47 -27.17 2.17
N ARG A 225 -13.41 -28.14 2.07
CA ARG A 225 -13.25 -29.51 2.57
C ARG A 225 -12.73 -30.43 1.47
N ALA A 226 -12.40 -31.66 1.85
CA ALA A 226 -11.83 -32.63 0.91
C ALA A 226 -12.83 -33.05 -0.19
N THR A 227 -14.12 -33.12 0.16
CA THR A 227 -15.19 -33.46 -0.78
C THR A 227 -16.31 -32.42 -0.80
N VAL A 228 -17.11 -32.42 -1.86
CA VAL A 228 -18.28 -31.54 -2.02
C VAL A 228 -19.35 -31.84 -0.96
N GLU A 229 -19.53 -33.12 -0.65
CA GLU A 229 -20.46 -33.58 0.36
C GLU A 229 -20.10 -33.09 1.76
N GLU A 230 -18.82 -33.18 2.11
CA GLU A 230 -18.29 -32.60 3.35
C GLU A 230 -18.45 -31.10 3.39
N GLN A 231 -18.15 -30.41 2.27
CA GLN A 231 -18.31 -28.96 2.17
C GLN A 231 -19.76 -28.54 2.40
N LYS A 232 -20.74 -29.25 1.81
CA LYS A 232 -22.16 -28.98 2.01
C LYS A 232 -22.62 -29.25 3.44
N LYS A 233 -22.05 -30.28 4.08
CA LYS A 233 -22.46 -30.71 5.44
C LYS A 233 -21.80 -29.88 6.54
N LEU A 234 -20.49 -29.56 6.40
CA LEU A 234 -19.68 -28.97 7.47
C LEU A 234 -19.36 -27.49 7.22
N GLY A 235 -19.64 -27.00 6.01
CA GLY A 235 -19.23 -25.67 5.57
C GLY A 235 -17.73 -25.54 5.35
N GLY A 236 -17.31 -24.42 4.75
CA GLY A 236 -15.92 -24.04 4.57
C GLY A 236 -15.37 -23.20 5.71
N ILE A 237 -14.12 -22.80 5.56
CA ILE A 237 -13.36 -21.97 6.52
C ILE A 237 -12.92 -20.67 5.79
N PRO A 238 -13.79 -19.66 5.68
CA PRO A 238 -13.47 -18.42 4.96
C PRO A 238 -12.29 -17.68 5.59
N GLU A 239 -12.01 -17.83 6.87
CA GLU A 239 -10.92 -17.17 7.61
C GLU A 239 -9.52 -17.54 7.08
N ILE A 240 -9.38 -18.72 6.48
CA ILE A 240 -8.11 -19.15 5.88
C ILE A 240 -8.08 -18.99 4.35
N CYS A 241 -9.21 -18.62 3.74
CA CYS A 241 -9.39 -18.58 2.29
C CYS A 241 -8.86 -17.28 1.69
N PRO A 242 -7.78 -17.29 0.87
CA PRO A 242 -7.29 -16.09 0.21
C PRO A 242 -8.28 -15.52 -0.81
N ILE A 243 -9.15 -16.34 -1.41
CA ILE A 243 -10.17 -15.86 -2.35
C ILE A 243 -11.20 -14.98 -1.63
N TYR A 244 -11.68 -15.42 -0.47
CA TYR A 244 -12.55 -14.58 0.37
C TYR A 244 -11.83 -13.32 0.84
N GLU A 245 -10.56 -13.44 1.22
CA GLU A 245 -9.76 -12.30 1.70
C GLU A 245 -9.56 -11.21 0.63
N ILE A 246 -9.19 -11.58 -0.61
CA ILE A 246 -9.03 -10.59 -1.69
C ILE A 246 -10.37 -9.99 -2.12
N GLU A 247 -11.47 -10.75 -2.10
CA GLU A 247 -12.80 -10.25 -2.39
C GLU A 247 -13.21 -9.19 -1.36
N MET A 248 -13.08 -9.51 -0.07
CA MET A 248 -13.37 -8.61 1.05
C MET A 248 -12.49 -7.33 1.02
N CYS A 249 -11.20 -7.47 0.75
CA CYS A 249 -10.28 -6.36 0.84
C CYS A 249 -10.28 -5.45 -0.39
N HIS A 250 -10.63 -5.99 -1.57
CA HIS A 250 -10.39 -5.28 -2.82
C HIS A 250 -11.58 -5.15 -3.77
N PHE A 251 -12.49 -6.13 -3.79
CA PHE A 251 -13.40 -6.25 -4.92
C PHE A 251 -14.89 -6.17 -4.57
N VAL A 252 -15.24 -6.23 -3.31
CA VAL A 252 -16.61 -6.07 -2.81
C VAL A 252 -16.65 -4.93 -1.80
N GLU A 253 -17.39 -3.87 -2.12
CA GLU A 253 -17.50 -2.67 -1.26
C GLU A 253 -18.67 -2.77 -0.26
N ASP A 254 -19.67 -3.59 -0.55
CA ASP A 254 -20.83 -3.77 0.33
C ASP A 254 -20.56 -4.82 1.39
N ASP A 255 -20.44 -4.38 2.63
CA ASP A 255 -20.26 -5.23 3.80
C ASP A 255 -21.35 -6.32 3.94
N LYS A 256 -22.59 -6.05 3.47
CA LYS A 256 -23.66 -7.06 3.49
C LYS A 256 -23.39 -8.19 2.51
N GLU A 257 -22.84 -7.88 1.35
CA GLU A 257 -22.45 -8.90 0.37
C GLU A 257 -21.27 -9.72 0.89
N VAL A 258 -20.27 -9.07 1.50
CA VAL A 258 -19.14 -9.74 2.16
C VAL A 258 -19.63 -10.68 3.26
N CYS A 259 -20.51 -10.22 4.15
CA CYS A 259 -21.12 -11.04 5.20
C CYS A 259 -21.93 -12.20 4.63
N LYS A 260 -22.68 -11.98 3.54
CA LYS A 260 -23.43 -13.04 2.86
C LYS A 260 -22.50 -14.13 2.33
N THR A 261 -21.41 -13.74 1.63
CA THR A 261 -20.42 -14.70 1.13
C THR A 261 -19.79 -15.50 2.26
N TYR A 262 -19.44 -14.86 3.38
CA TYR A 262 -18.94 -15.50 4.58
C TYR A 262 -19.92 -16.56 5.11
N ASN A 263 -21.17 -16.17 5.35
CA ASN A 263 -22.20 -17.05 5.92
C ASN A 263 -22.53 -18.21 4.98
N CYS A 264 -22.64 -17.96 3.67
CA CYS A 264 -22.89 -19.00 2.67
C CYS A 264 -21.72 -20.01 2.58
N CYS A 265 -20.48 -19.55 2.73
CA CYS A 265 -19.32 -20.43 2.83
C CYS A 265 -19.38 -21.29 4.11
N LYS A 266 -19.65 -20.68 5.26
CA LYS A 266 -19.75 -21.35 6.58
C LYS A 266 -20.85 -22.40 6.65
N CYS A 267 -21.99 -22.17 6.03
CA CYS A 267 -23.10 -23.13 6.03
C CYS A 267 -23.04 -24.14 4.86
N GLY A 268 -22.02 -24.08 4.00
CA GLY A 268 -21.84 -25.02 2.88
C GLY A 268 -22.75 -24.77 1.67
N SER A 269 -23.51 -23.68 1.66
CA SER A 269 -24.38 -23.32 0.53
C SER A 269 -23.61 -22.68 -0.64
N LEU A 270 -22.37 -22.20 -0.41
CA LEU A 270 -21.47 -21.70 -1.43
C LEU A 270 -20.27 -22.64 -1.59
N LEU A 271 -20.14 -23.24 -2.77
CA LEU A 271 -19.02 -24.12 -3.07
C LEU A 271 -17.79 -23.32 -3.51
N CYS A 272 -16.59 -23.81 -3.16
CA CYS A 272 -15.33 -23.13 -3.50
C CYS A 272 -15.15 -22.90 -5.00
N GLY A 273 -15.59 -23.84 -5.84
CA GLY A 273 -15.53 -23.70 -7.30
C GLY A 273 -16.40 -22.54 -7.82
N GLU A 274 -17.61 -22.42 -7.30
CA GLU A 274 -18.53 -21.31 -7.64
C GLU A 274 -18.00 -19.97 -7.17
N HIS A 275 -17.49 -19.92 -5.93
CA HIS A 275 -16.87 -18.71 -5.39
C HIS A 275 -15.67 -18.25 -6.22
N LYS A 276 -14.75 -19.17 -6.54
CA LYS A 276 -13.60 -18.87 -7.43
C LYS A 276 -14.06 -18.38 -8.80
N ALA A 277 -15.09 -18.97 -9.39
CA ALA A 277 -15.60 -18.56 -10.70
C ALA A 277 -16.17 -17.12 -10.65
N LYS A 278 -16.93 -16.78 -9.62
CA LYS A 278 -17.45 -15.43 -9.39
C LYS A 278 -16.30 -14.43 -9.20
N THR A 279 -15.39 -14.71 -8.27
CA THR A 279 -14.25 -13.82 -7.95
C THR A 279 -13.35 -13.63 -9.17
N LYS A 280 -13.09 -14.69 -9.94
CA LYS A 280 -12.34 -14.61 -11.20
C LYS A 280 -12.95 -13.61 -12.17
N GLN A 281 -14.27 -13.62 -12.38
CA GLN A 281 -14.94 -12.68 -13.28
C GLN A 281 -14.81 -11.24 -12.80
N ILE A 282 -15.02 -10.99 -11.50
CA ILE A 282 -14.89 -9.67 -10.89
C ILE A 282 -13.47 -9.12 -11.07
N VAL A 283 -12.46 -9.93 -10.73
CA VAL A 283 -11.05 -9.52 -10.79
C VAL A 283 -10.61 -9.27 -12.23
N MET A 284 -10.94 -10.17 -13.17
CA MET A 284 -10.56 -9.99 -14.58
C MET A 284 -11.16 -8.70 -15.14
N LYS A 285 -12.45 -8.44 -14.89
CA LYS A 285 -13.10 -7.19 -15.32
C LYS A 285 -12.42 -5.96 -14.74
N PHE A 286 -12.14 -5.97 -13.43
CA PHE A 286 -11.43 -4.87 -12.77
C PHE A 286 -10.06 -4.62 -13.40
N VAL A 287 -9.28 -5.67 -13.66
CA VAL A 287 -7.93 -5.56 -14.24
C VAL A 287 -7.99 -5.04 -15.68
N GLU A 288 -8.92 -5.54 -16.50
CA GLU A 288 -9.13 -5.04 -17.88
C GLU A 288 -9.47 -3.54 -17.91
N GLU A 289 -10.38 -3.10 -17.04
CA GLU A 289 -10.74 -1.69 -16.93
C GLU A 289 -9.57 -0.84 -16.41
N HIS A 290 -8.82 -1.35 -15.43
CA HIS A 290 -7.65 -0.70 -14.88
C HIS A 290 -6.55 -0.52 -15.93
N GLN A 291 -6.18 -1.58 -16.65
CA GLN A 291 -5.14 -1.53 -17.69
C GLN A 291 -5.49 -0.53 -18.79
N ARG A 292 -6.75 -0.51 -19.24
CA ARG A 292 -7.23 0.47 -20.24
C ARG A 292 -7.14 1.92 -19.76
N LYS A 293 -7.39 2.19 -18.45
CA LYS A 293 -7.21 3.53 -17.88
C LYS A 293 -5.73 3.88 -17.74
N ARG A 294 -4.94 2.93 -17.27
CA ARG A 294 -3.51 3.08 -17.07
C ARG A 294 -2.76 3.47 -18.34
N GLU A 295 -3.03 2.80 -19.46
CA GLU A 295 -2.41 3.10 -20.75
C GLU A 295 -2.52 4.59 -21.14
N LYS A 296 -3.65 5.22 -20.83
CA LYS A 296 -3.90 6.64 -21.12
C LYS A 296 -3.21 7.60 -20.17
N LEU A 297 -2.65 7.10 -19.07
CA LEU A 297 -2.09 7.91 -17.99
C LEU A 297 -0.56 7.77 -17.86
N VAL A 298 0.07 6.97 -18.73
CA VAL A 298 1.54 6.79 -18.70
C VAL A 298 2.27 8.09 -18.98
N ASP A 299 1.84 8.87 -19.97
CA ASP A 299 2.48 10.15 -20.30
C ASP A 299 2.26 11.17 -19.18
N THR A 300 1.08 11.23 -18.59
CA THR A 300 0.82 12.05 -17.40
C THR A 300 1.73 11.65 -16.22
N ALA A 301 1.97 10.35 -16.03
CA ALA A 301 2.89 9.87 -15.00
C ALA A 301 4.34 10.30 -15.26
N ARG A 302 4.79 10.29 -16.53
CA ARG A 302 6.11 10.83 -16.92
C ARG A 302 6.23 12.31 -16.62
N GLU A 303 5.23 13.11 -17.03
CA GLU A 303 5.19 14.55 -16.76
C GLU A 303 5.28 14.85 -15.26
N ILE A 304 4.51 14.15 -14.42
CA ILE A 304 4.53 14.31 -12.95
C ILE A 304 5.93 14.02 -12.38
N LEU A 305 6.60 13.00 -12.88
CA LEU A 305 7.93 12.61 -12.39
C LEU A 305 9.08 13.43 -13.04
N GLY A 306 8.78 14.25 -14.05
CA GLY A 306 9.77 15.00 -14.83
C GLY A 306 10.74 14.05 -15.54
N VAL A 307 10.19 13.06 -16.25
CA VAL A 307 10.92 12.03 -17.02
C VAL A 307 10.49 12.13 -18.46
N ASP A 308 11.47 12.20 -19.36
CA ASP A 308 11.27 12.25 -20.82
C ASP A 308 10.85 10.88 -21.41
#